data_525ad2460137dbf6e191b0a64f4278c2
#
_entry.id   525ad2460137dbf6e191b0a64f4278c2
#
_cell.length_a   1.000
_cell.length_b   1.000
_cell.length_c   1.000
_cell.angle_alpha   90.00
_cell.angle_beta   90.00
_cell.angle_gamma   90.00
#
_symmetry.space_group_name_H-M   'P 1'
#
loop_
_entity.id
_entity.type
_entity.pdbx_description
1 polymer ?
#
loop_
_entity_poly.entity_id
_entity_poly.type
_entity_poly.pdbx_seq_one_letter_code
_entity_poly.pdbx_strand_id
1 'polypeptide(L)'
;MPANTSPVRKEDIKQEVFDLYDDYAHNRLSRLDFMQRLSIYAVGGLTVTSLMSFLMPDYRGNVQIKADDPRITSTYVNYTSPKGGGNIKALLAMPADAKTKLGGIVVVHENRGLNPYIEDVARRAALAGFISIAPDALTPLGGYPGNDDAGREMQSKRDKNEMLEDFIAAYDYLQTQKDCNGKVGVVGFCFGGWIANMMAVRIPGLAASVPFYGSQPVAEDVPKIKAPLLLHYAALDTHITEGWPAYESALKANNKEYKAYIYPGVNHGFHNDTTPRYDKAAAELAWQRTIDFFNEKLK
;
A
#
# COMPACT_ATOMS: atom_id res chain seq x y z
N MET A 1 -23.78 -26.12 24.01
CA MET A 1 -24.52 -25.20 23.14
C MET A 1 -23.51 -24.33 22.41
N PRO A 2 -23.48 -24.25 21.10
CA PRO A 2 -22.61 -23.29 20.45
C PRO A 2 -23.13 -21.89 20.81
N ALA A 3 -22.27 -21.02 21.33
CA ALA A 3 -22.59 -19.64 21.57
C ALA A 3 -22.97 -18.99 20.25
N ASN A 4 -24.21 -18.51 20.16
CA ASN A 4 -24.70 -17.74 19.03
C ASN A 4 -24.02 -16.36 19.09
N THR A 5 -22.75 -16.29 18.65
CA THR A 5 -22.04 -15.03 18.54
C THR A 5 -22.56 -14.35 17.28
N SER A 6 -23.44 -13.36 17.44
CA SER A 6 -23.75 -12.43 16.36
C SER A 6 -22.44 -11.92 15.73
N PRO A 7 -22.36 -11.79 14.40
CA PRO A 7 -21.14 -11.31 13.76
C PRO A 7 -20.81 -9.91 14.30
N VAL A 8 -19.53 -9.68 14.64
CA VAL A 8 -19.02 -8.37 15.06
C VAL A 8 -19.24 -7.38 13.93
N ARG A 9 -19.86 -6.23 14.20
CA ARG A 9 -20.10 -5.18 13.22
C ARG A 9 -19.21 -3.98 13.47
N LYS A 10 -18.82 -3.27 12.43
CA LYS A 10 -17.91 -2.11 12.52
C LYS A 10 -18.42 -1.03 13.47
N GLU A 11 -19.72 -0.77 13.47
CA GLU A 11 -20.39 0.20 14.33
C GLU A 11 -20.39 -0.16 15.83
N ASP A 12 -20.16 -1.42 16.16
CA ASP A 12 -20.07 -1.90 17.55
C ASP A 12 -18.64 -1.73 18.11
N ILE A 13 -17.67 -1.36 17.26
CA ILE A 13 -16.26 -1.28 17.62
C ILE A 13 -15.85 0.17 17.85
N LYS A 14 -15.28 0.44 19.03
CA LYS A 14 -14.75 1.75 19.38
C LYS A 14 -13.49 2.08 18.60
N GLN A 15 -13.25 3.37 18.36
CA GLN A 15 -12.06 3.85 17.65
C GLN A 15 -10.75 3.37 18.28
N GLU A 16 -10.68 3.33 19.61
CA GLU A 16 -9.51 2.89 20.35
C GLU A 16 -9.08 1.44 20.03
N VAL A 17 -10.01 0.60 19.59
CA VAL A 17 -9.71 -0.77 19.14
C VAL A 17 -8.99 -0.75 17.77
N PHE A 18 -9.37 0.15 16.88
CA PHE A 18 -8.67 0.33 15.60
C PHE A 18 -7.28 0.94 15.81
N ASP A 19 -7.15 1.90 16.75
CA ASP A 19 -5.86 2.51 17.12
C ASP A 19 -4.93 1.47 17.73
N LEU A 20 -5.46 0.63 18.62
CA LEU A 20 -4.73 -0.47 19.23
C LEU A 20 -4.26 -1.51 18.19
N TYR A 21 -5.10 -1.82 17.22
CA TYR A 21 -4.74 -2.71 16.11
C TYR A 21 -3.67 -2.07 15.21
N ASP A 22 -3.74 -0.77 14.99
CA ASP A 22 -2.74 -0.04 14.21
C ASP A 22 -1.37 -0.08 14.89
N ASP A 23 -1.31 0.13 16.20
CA ASP A 23 -0.10 -0.03 16.99
C ASP A 23 0.50 -1.43 16.90
N TYR A 24 -0.35 -2.45 16.97
CA TYR A 24 0.06 -3.84 16.79
C TYR A 24 0.56 -4.10 15.35
N ALA A 25 -0.19 -3.65 14.35
CA ALA A 25 0.14 -3.84 12.94
C ALA A 25 1.47 -3.18 12.53
N HIS A 26 1.88 -2.11 13.24
CA HIS A 26 3.14 -1.39 13.00
C HIS A 26 4.26 -1.75 13.98
N ASN A 27 4.17 -2.87 14.70
CA ASN A 27 5.17 -3.35 15.66
C ASN A 27 5.43 -2.36 16.82
N ARG A 28 4.50 -1.44 17.13
CA ARG A 28 4.55 -0.57 18.33
C ARG A 28 4.09 -1.31 19.58
N LEU A 29 3.34 -2.39 19.41
CA LEU A 29 2.92 -3.30 20.47
C LEU A 29 3.31 -4.74 20.15
N SER A 30 3.73 -5.49 21.19
CA SER A 30 3.87 -6.93 21.09
C SER A 30 2.49 -7.59 20.93
N ARG A 31 2.44 -8.82 20.36
CA ARG A 31 1.19 -9.58 20.28
C ARG A 31 0.56 -9.80 21.68
N LEU A 32 1.39 -10.04 22.68
CA LEU A 32 0.91 -10.26 24.05
C LEU A 32 0.25 -8.99 24.61
N ASP A 33 0.94 -7.84 24.52
CA ASP A 33 0.41 -6.56 24.99
C ASP A 33 -0.87 -6.18 24.25
N PHE A 34 -0.90 -6.39 22.93
CA PHE A 34 -2.09 -6.16 22.13
C PHE A 34 -3.27 -7.00 22.61
N MET A 35 -3.08 -8.30 22.81
CA MET A 35 -4.14 -9.21 23.28
C MET A 35 -4.63 -8.83 24.69
N GLN A 36 -3.71 -8.45 25.60
CA GLN A 36 -4.06 -7.99 26.94
C GLN A 36 -4.90 -6.70 26.90
N ARG A 37 -4.50 -5.71 26.12
CA ARG A 37 -5.25 -4.45 25.98
C ARG A 37 -6.58 -4.68 25.25
N LEU A 38 -6.62 -5.52 24.23
CA LEU A 38 -7.84 -5.86 23.49
C LEU A 38 -8.87 -6.55 24.40
N SER A 39 -8.45 -7.28 25.44
CA SER A 39 -9.35 -7.95 26.38
C SER A 39 -10.27 -6.98 27.15
N ILE A 40 -9.88 -5.72 27.33
CA ILE A 40 -10.68 -4.68 27.98
C ILE A 40 -11.96 -4.38 27.16
N TYR A 41 -11.89 -4.58 25.84
CA TYR A 41 -13.00 -4.34 24.89
C TYR A 41 -13.84 -5.59 24.65
N ALA A 42 -13.48 -6.74 25.23
CA ALA A 42 -14.21 -8.00 25.12
C ALA A 42 -15.41 -8.04 26.08
N VAL A 43 -16.40 -7.20 25.83
CA VAL A 43 -17.60 -7.00 26.67
C VAL A 43 -18.87 -7.19 25.82
N GLY A 44 -20.03 -7.36 26.46
CA GLY A 44 -21.31 -7.41 25.77
C GLY A 44 -21.47 -8.58 24.78
N GLY A 45 -20.79 -9.71 25.06
CA GLY A 45 -20.81 -10.90 24.19
C GLY A 45 -19.65 -10.95 23.18
N LEU A 46 -18.83 -9.89 23.09
CA LEU A 46 -17.58 -9.91 22.33
C LEU A 46 -16.51 -10.70 23.07
N THR A 47 -15.73 -11.48 22.35
CA THR A 47 -14.54 -12.17 22.87
C THR A 47 -13.29 -11.59 22.23
N VAL A 48 -12.14 -11.76 22.89
CA VAL A 48 -10.84 -11.37 22.28
C VAL A 48 -10.64 -12.04 20.94
N THR A 49 -11.02 -13.32 20.81
CA THR A 49 -10.92 -14.07 19.56
C THR A 49 -11.82 -13.50 18.47
N SER A 50 -13.07 -13.12 18.79
CA SER A 50 -13.98 -12.50 17.81
C SER A 50 -13.48 -11.12 17.35
N LEU A 51 -12.96 -10.31 18.27
CA LEU A 51 -12.35 -9.02 17.94
C LEU A 51 -11.11 -9.19 17.06
N MET A 52 -10.22 -10.13 17.40
CA MET A 52 -9.07 -10.46 16.58
C MET A 52 -9.47 -10.89 15.17
N SER A 53 -10.42 -11.84 15.07
CA SER A 53 -10.89 -12.32 13.77
C SER A 53 -11.52 -11.20 12.92
N PHE A 54 -12.21 -10.27 13.56
CA PHE A 54 -12.80 -9.11 12.89
C PHE A 54 -11.73 -8.13 12.36
N LEU A 55 -10.67 -7.88 13.13
CA LEU A 55 -9.63 -6.92 12.78
C LEU A 55 -8.67 -7.42 11.68
N MET A 56 -8.55 -8.74 11.53
CA MET A 56 -7.66 -9.34 10.53
C MET A 56 -8.24 -9.23 9.12
N PRO A 57 -7.39 -9.10 8.08
CA PRO A 57 -7.84 -9.10 6.69
C PRO A 57 -8.56 -10.39 6.31
N ASP A 58 -9.64 -10.28 5.54
CA ASP A 58 -10.31 -11.40 4.89
C ASP A 58 -10.14 -11.33 3.37
N TYR A 59 -9.25 -12.16 2.84
CA TYR A 59 -8.95 -12.23 1.41
C TYR A 59 -9.92 -13.09 0.59
N ARG A 60 -10.90 -13.76 1.22
CA ARG A 60 -11.76 -14.76 0.56
C ARG A 60 -12.88 -14.13 -0.27
N GLY A 61 -13.31 -12.92 0.06
CA GLY A 61 -14.55 -12.33 -0.49
C GLY A 61 -14.39 -11.03 -1.29
N ASN A 62 -13.25 -10.35 -1.21
CA ASN A 62 -13.14 -8.95 -1.66
C ASN A 62 -12.17 -8.73 -2.82
N VAL A 63 -11.87 -9.75 -3.64
CA VAL A 63 -11.08 -9.57 -4.86
C VAL A 63 -11.95 -8.89 -5.92
N GLN A 64 -11.61 -7.67 -6.30
CA GLN A 64 -12.33 -6.92 -7.35
C GLN A 64 -11.96 -7.39 -8.76
N ILE A 65 -10.67 -7.66 -9.00
CA ILE A 65 -10.18 -8.15 -10.30
C ILE A 65 -9.49 -9.49 -10.08
N LYS A 66 -10.12 -10.56 -10.58
CA LYS A 66 -9.59 -11.92 -10.47
C LYS A 66 -8.32 -12.10 -11.31
N ALA A 67 -7.49 -13.09 -10.94
CA ALA A 67 -6.26 -13.39 -11.67
C ALA A 67 -6.54 -13.91 -13.11
N ASP A 68 -7.70 -14.50 -13.33
CA ASP A 68 -8.16 -15.03 -14.60
C ASP A 68 -9.14 -14.09 -15.35
N ASP A 69 -9.20 -12.81 -14.96
CA ASP A 69 -10.03 -11.81 -15.66
C ASP A 69 -9.56 -11.66 -17.11
N PRO A 70 -10.43 -11.92 -18.12
CA PRO A 70 -10.02 -11.94 -19.53
C PRO A 70 -9.62 -10.55 -20.07
N ARG A 71 -9.91 -9.48 -19.36
CA ARG A 71 -9.59 -8.11 -19.79
C ARG A 71 -8.13 -7.72 -19.51
N ILE A 72 -7.41 -8.52 -18.72
CA ILE A 72 -6.02 -8.30 -18.36
C ILE A 72 -5.18 -9.56 -18.56
N THR A 73 -3.86 -9.38 -18.67
CA THR A 73 -2.88 -10.44 -18.45
C THR A 73 -2.22 -10.22 -17.12
N SER A 74 -2.03 -11.29 -16.34
CA SER A 74 -1.45 -11.24 -14.99
C SER A 74 -0.52 -12.43 -14.82
N THR A 75 0.79 -12.18 -14.62
CA THR A 75 1.82 -13.22 -14.50
C THR A 75 2.90 -12.83 -13.52
N TYR A 76 3.54 -13.84 -12.90
CA TYR A 76 4.71 -13.58 -12.09
C TYR A 76 5.98 -13.50 -12.95
N VAL A 77 6.79 -12.52 -12.63
CA VAL A 77 8.11 -12.30 -13.23
C VAL A 77 9.18 -12.23 -12.13
N ASN A 78 10.44 -12.36 -12.54
CA ASN A 78 11.57 -12.08 -11.65
C ASN A 78 12.46 -11.04 -12.30
N TYR A 79 13.03 -10.17 -11.48
CA TYR A 79 14.01 -9.18 -11.92
C TYR A 79 15.14 -9.05 -10.88
N THR A 80 16.28 -8.52 -11.33
CA THR A 80 17.46 -8.36 -10.48
C THR A 80 17.42 -7.03 -9.73
N SER A 81 17.65 -7.07 -8.42
CA SER A 81 17.83 -5.93 -7.52
C SER A 81 19.22 -6.02 -6.86
N PRO A 82 20.28 -5.56 -7.53
CA PRO A 82 21.66 -5.81 -7.08
C PRO A 82 22.05 -5.05 -5.80
N LYS A 83 21.33 -3.98 -5.47
CA LYS A 83 21.52 -3.19 -4.25
C LYS A 83 20.53 -3.55 -3.14
N GLY A 84 19.58 -4.42 -3.42
CA GLY A 84 18.56 -4.89 -2.50
C GLY A 84 18.64 -6.41 -2.31
N GLY A 85 17.48 -7.08 -2.46
CA GLY A 85 17.32 -8.51 -2.19
C GLY A 85 17.80 -9.47 -3.27
N GLY A 86 18.54 -9.02 -4.29
CA GLY A 86 19.08 -9.84 -5.36
C GLY A 86 18.04 -10.19 -6.42
N ASN A 87 17.45 -11.37 -6.41
CA ASN A 87 16.40 -11.76 -7.36
C ASN A 87 15.02 -11.56 -6.71
N ILE A 88 14.21 -10.69 -7.26
CA ILE A 88 12.89 -10.32 -6.69
C ILE A 88 11.77 -10.83 -7.58
N LYS A 89 10.83 -11.56 -6.97
CA LYS A 89 9.57 -11.97 -7.61
C LYS A 89 8.56 -10.82 -7.56
N ALA A 90 7.83 -10.63 -8.65
CA ALA A 90 6.78 -9.61 -8.73
C ALA A 90 5.60 -10.11 -9.56
N LEU A 91 4.40 -9.59 -9.29
CA LEU A 91 3.26 -9.71 -10.19
C LEU A 91 3.35 -8.62 -11.25
N LEU A 92 3.33 -8.98 -12.52
CA LEU A 92 3.23 -8.08 -13.66
C LEU A 92 1.83 -8.21 -14.26
N ALA A 93 1.10 -7.11 -14.40
CA ALA A 93 -0.24 -7.11 -15.00
C ALA A 93 -0.40 -5.96 -15.99
N MET A 94 -1.17 -6.19 -17.06
CA MET A 94 -1.46 -5.19 -18.09
C MET A 94 -2.77 -5.52 -18.83
N PRO A 95 -3.40 -4.58 -19.55
CA PRO A 95 -4.54 -4.87 -20.41
C PRO A 95 -4.21 -5.97 -21.41
N ALA A 96 -5.15 -6.91 -21.62
CA ALA A 96 -4.95 -8.05 -22.54
C ALA A 96 -4.88 -7.63 -24.01
N ASP A 97 -5.51 -6.52 -24.37
CA ASP A 97 -5.66 -6.03 -25.75
C ASP A 97 -4.88 -4.72 -26.02
N ALA A 98 -3.83 -4.45 -25.23
CA ALA A 98 -3.02 -3.24 -25.38
C ALA A 98 -2.48 -3.09 -26.81
N LYS A 99 -2.88 -2.01 -27.50
CA LYS A 99 -2.46 -1.71 -28.89
C LYS A 99 -1.35 -0.65 -28.96
N THR A 100 -1.11 0.04 -27.86
CA THR A 100 -0.11 1.10 -27.75
C THR A 100 0.75 0.86 -26.50
N LYS A 101 1.89 1.51 -26.45
CA LYS A 101 2.70 1.50 -25.23
C LYS A 101 1.97 2.19 -24.08
N LEU A 102 2.06 1.62 -22.90
CA LEU A 102 1.34 2.01 -21.69
C LEU A 102 2.25 2.75 -20.71
N GLY A 103 1.67 3.66 -19.90
CA GLY A 103 2.33 4.15 -18.72
C GLY A 103 2.56 3.03 -17.71
N GLY A 104 3.71 3.04 -17.01
CA GLY A 104 4.07 2.04 -16.01
C GLY A 104 3.70 2.47 -14.60
N ILE A 105 3.27 1.53 -13.76
CA ILE A 105 3.00 1.77 -12.33
C ILE A 105 3.69 0.71 -11.47
N VAL A 106 4.58 1.14 -10.57
CA VAL A 106 5.07 0.29 -9.47
C VAL A 106 4.04 0.34 -8.35
N VAL A 107 3.48 -0.81 -7.97
CA VAL A 107 2.52 -0.95 -6.87
C VAL A 107 3.23 -1.51 -5.65
N VAL A 108 3.30 -0.74 -4.58
CA VAL A 108 4.08 -1.08 -3.40
C VAL A 108 3.17 -1.52 -2.26
N HIS A 109 3.44 -2.72 -1.74
CA HIS A 109 2.67 -3.35 -0.69
C HIS A 109 2.81 -2.67 0.68
N GLU A 110 1.89 -3.00 1.59
CA GLU A 110 1.94 -2.64 3.00
C GLU A 110 3.12 -3.35 3.71
N ASN A 111 3.14 -3.38 5.03
CA ASN A 111 4.20 -3.99 5.84
C ASN A 111 4.11 -5.53 6.00
N ARG A 112 3.62 -6.25 4.98
CA ARG A 112 3.28 -7.69 5.06
C ARG A 112 3.72 -8.52 3.85
N GLY A 113 4.41 -7.90 2.87
CA GLY A 113 4.73 -8.50 1.59
C GLY A 113 3.60 -8.42 0.57
N LEU A 114 3.78 -9.09 -0.56
CA LEU A 114 2.83 -9.12 -1.68
C LEU A 114 1.64 -10.03 -1.35
N ASN A 115 0.68 -9.51 -0.60
CA ASN A 115 -0.55 -10.22 -0.25
C ASN A 115 -1.63 -10.12 -1.35
N PRO A 116 -2.74 -10.90 -1.26
CA PRO A 116 -3.79 -10.90 -2.29
C PRO A 116 -4.44 -9.54 -2.55
N TYR A 117 -4.51 -8.65 -1.57
CA TYR A 117 -5.02 -7.30 -1.74
C TYR A 117 -4.14 -6.47 -2.70
N ILE A 118 -2.82 -6.49 -2.51
CA ILE A 118 -1.89 -5.73 -3.37
C ILE A 118 -1.84 -6.32 -4.77
N GLU A 119 -1.94 -7.64 -4.90
CA GLU A 119 -2.07 -8.27 -6.22
C GLU A 119 -3.34 -7.81 -6.95
N ASP A 120 -4.46 -7.66 -6.22
CA ASP A 120 -5.70 -7.14 -6.77
C ASP A 120 -5.55 -5.66 -7.17
N VAL A 121 -4.90 -4.83 -6.35
CA VAL A 121 -4.61 -3.42 -6.70
C VAL A 121 -3.77 -3.32 -7.98
N ALA A 122 -2.77 -4.18 -8.17
CA ALA A 122 -1.99 -4.22 -9.41
C ALA A 122 -2.87 -4.57 -10.62
N ARG A 123 -3.79 -5.52 -10.47
CA ARG A 123 -4.77 -5.85 -11.51
C ARG A 123 -5.77 -4.72 -11.77
N ARG A 124 -6.20 -3.98 -10.73
CA ARG A 124 -7.03 -2.75 -10.90
C ARG A 124 -6.30 -1.69 -11.71
N ALA A 125 -4.99 -1.49 -11.49
CA ALA A 125 -4.18 -0.57 -12.28
C ALA A 125 -4.06 -1.03 -13.75
N ALA A 126 -3.89 -2.34 -13.98
CA ALA A 126 -3.90 -2.92 -15.33
C ALA A 126 -5.24 -2.69 -16.04
N LEU A 127 -6.36 -2.93 -15.35
CA LEU A 127 -7.70 -2.68 -15.91
C LEU A 127 -7.94 -1.21 -16.25
N ALA A 128 -7.29 -0.28 -15.52
CA ALA A 128 -7.32 1.15 -15.79
C ALA A 128 -6.43 1.58 -16.98
N GLY A 129 -5.74 0.64 -17.62
CA GLY A 129 -4.98 0.88 -18.86
C GLY A 129 -3.49 1.15 -18.63
N PHE A 130 -2.89 0.63 -17.58
CA PHE A 130 -1.46 0.75 -17.28
C PHE A 130 -0.77 -0.62 -17.32
N ILE A 131 0.55 -0.65 -17.53
CA ILE A 131 1.36 -1.80 -17.16
C ILE A 131 1.80 -1.63 -15.70
N SER A 132 1.44 -2.57 -14.84
CA SER A 132 1.72 -2.50 -13.39
C SER A 132 2.64 -3.62 -12.96
N ILE A 133 3.55 -3.34 -12.03
CA ILE A 133 4.38 -4.33 -11.37
C ILE A 133 4.22 -4.21 -9.85
N ALA A 134 3.95 -5.33 -9.19
CA ALA A 134 3.86 -5.42 -7.73
C ALA A 134 4.94 -6.37 -7.20
N PRO A 135 6.11 -5.85 -6.78
CA PRO A 135 7.16 -6.65 -6.17
C PRO A 135 6.79 -7.24 -4.83
N ASP A 136 7.31 -8.43 -4.53
CA ASP A 136 7.31 -8.99 -3.20
C ASP A 136 8.66 -8.77 -2.51
N ALA A 137 8.74 -7.76 -1.66
CA ALA A 137 9.95 -7.47 -0.90
C ALA A 137 10.32 -8.59 0.09
N LEU A 138 9.46 -9.58 0.30
CA LEU A 138 9.78 -10.76 1.11
C LEU A 138 10.44 -11.89 0.29
N THR A 139 10.62 -11.72 -1.02
CA THR A 139 11.22 -12.75 -1.89
C THR A 139 12.54 -13.34 -1.34
N PRO A 140 13.49 -12.55 -0.78
CA PRO A 140 14.73 -13.10 -0.21
C PRO A 140 14.51 -14.00 1.00
N LEU A 141 13.34 -13.94 1.62
CA LEU A 141 12.94 -14.76 2.77
C LEU A 141 11.93 -15.86 2.39
N GLY A 142 11.71 -16.09 1.09
CA GLY A 142 10.77 -17.10 0.58
C GLY A 142 9.44 -16.54 0.05
N GLY A 143 9.25 -15.21 0.10
CA GLY A 143 8.04 -14.51 -0.35
C GLY A 143 6.95 -14.42 0.71
N TYR A 144 5.80 -13.85 0.34
CA TYR A 144 4.64 -13.72 1.23
C TYR A 144 4.18 -15.11 1.75
N PRO A 145 4.13 -15.32 3.07
CA PRO A 145 3.92 -16.65 3.64
C PRO A 145 2.44 -17.10 3.68
N GLY A 146 1.51 -16.33 3.08
CA GLY A 146 0.06 -16.63 3.14
C GLY A 146 -0.61 -16.25 4.48
N ASN A 147 0.12 -15.57 5.36
CA ASN A 147 -0.36 -15.09 6.66
C ASN A 147 0.25 -13.73 6.97
N ASP A 148 -0.58 -12.75 7.30
CA ASP A 148 -0.16 -11.36 7.48
C ASP A 148 0.71 -11.13 8.72
N ASP A 149 0.45 -11.84 9.83
CA ASP A 149 1.29 -11.72 11.04
C ASP A 149 2.70 -12.27 10.75
N ALA A 150 2.79 -13.41 10.05
CA ALA A 150 4.07 -13.98 9.64
C ALA A 150 4.76 -13.07 8.60
N GLY A 151 4.03 -12.52 7.63
CA GLY A 151 4.56 -11.58 6.64
C GLY A 151 5.14 -10.32 7.30
N ARG A 152 4.44 -9.76 8.27
CA ARG A 152 4.90 -8.61 9.06
C ARG A 152 6.18 -8.93 9.85
N GLU A 153 6.23 -10.10 10.49
CA GLU A 153 7.43 -10.56 11.21
C GLU A 153 8.61 -10.75 10.26
N MET A 154 8.38 -11.34 9.09
CA MET A 154 9.41 -11.50 8.06
C MET A 154 9.91 -10.14 7.56
N GLN A 155 9.01 -9.20 7.27
CA GLN A 155 9.37 -7.86 6.77
C GLN A 155 10.18 -7.07 7.80
N SER A 156 9.90 -7.22 9.11
CA SER A 156 10.67 -6.57 10.17
C SER A 156 12.13 -7.03 10.26
N LYS A 157 12.47 -8.16 9.65
CA LYS A 157 13.84 -8.71 9.58
C LYS A 157 14.63 -8.18 8.38
N ARG A 158 13.97 -7.49 7.44
CA ARG A 158 14.63 -6.90 6.28
C ARG A 158 15.04 -5.44 6.54
N ASP A 159 16.18 -5.04 6.00
CA ASP A 159 16.56 -3.61 5.96
C ASP A 159 15.62 -2.86 5.03
N LYS A 160 15.06 -1.74 5.52
CA LYS A 160 14.11 -0.93 4.76
C LYS A 160 14.71 -0.25 3.53
N ASN A 161 16.02 0.05 3.55
CA ASN A 161 16.70 0.67 2.43
C ASN A 161 17.00 -0.37 1.34
N GLU A 162 17.32 -1.62 1.71
CA GLU A 162 17.41 -2.71 0.73
C GLU A 162 16.05 -2.97 0.08
N MET A 163 14.95 -2.94 0.85
CA MET A 163 13.61 -3.05 0.26
C MET A 163 13.29 -1.87 -0.66
N LEU A 164 13.72 -0.64 -0.33
CA LEU A 164 13.59 0.51 -1.24
C LEU A 164 14.33 0.28 -2.56
N GLU A 165 15.54 -0.28 -2.52
CA GLU A 165 16.29 -0.62 -3.75
C GLU A 165 15.57 -1.69 -4.58
N ASP A 166 14.83 -2.62 -3.97
CA ASP A 166 14.00 -3.59 -4.69
C ASP A 166 12.90 -2.90 -5.53
N PHE A 167 12.24 -1.88 -4.98
CA PHE A 167 11.21 -1.13 -5.70
C PHE A 167 11.80 -0.15 -6.73
N ILE A 168 12.98 0.41 -6.48
CA ILE A 168 13.72 1.19 -7.48
C ILE A 168 14.11 0.29 -8.67
N ALA A 169 14.59 -0.92 -8.41
CA ALA A 169 14.89 -1.88 -9.47
C ALA A 169 13.64 -2.32 -10.26
N ALA A 170 12.47 -2.36 -9.62
CA ALA A 170 11.20 -2.59 -10.32
C ALA A 170 10.82 -1.44 -11.28
N TYR A 171 11.08 -0.19 -10.89
CA TYR A 171 10.96 0.96 -11.77
C TYR A 171 11.86 0.82 -13.00
N ASP A 172 13.14 0.49 -12.80
CA ASP A 172 14.09 0.27 -13.90
C ASP A 172 13.64 -0.89 -14.80
N TYR A 173 13.15 -1.98 -14.20
CA TYR A 173 12.61 -3.14 -14.94
C TYR A 173 11.41 -2.76 -15.82
N LEU A 174 10.45 -1.96 -15.29
CA LEU A 174 9.32 -1.50 -16.09
C LEU A 174 9.75 -0.66 -17.30
N GLN A 175 10.77 0.17 -17.17
CA GLN A 175 11.27 0.98 -18.28
C GLN A 175 11.85 0.14 -19.42
N THR A 176 12.33 -1.08 -19.12
CA THR A 176 12.83 -2.02 -20.14
C THR A 176 11.73 -2.78 -20.87
N GLN A 177 10.48 -2.76 -20.37
CA GLN A 177 9.40 -3.50 -20.98
C GLN A 177 8.99 -2.88 -22.32
N LYS A 178 8.89 -3.73 -23.37
CA LYS A 178 8.53 -3.28 -24.72
C LYS A 178 7.18 -2.56 -24.79
N ASP A 179 6.27 -2.94 -23.90
CA ASP A 179 4.90 -2.41 -23.80
C ASP A 179 4.81 -1.15 -22.91
N CYS A 180 5.92 -0.73 -22.26
CA CYS A 180 6.01 0.50 -21.50
C CYS A 180 6.41 1.68 -22.39
N ASN A 181 5.76 2.84 -22.19
CA ASN A 181 6.09 4.08 -22.92
C ASN A 181 7.28 4.86 -22.29
N GLY A 182 7.89 4.33 -21.22
CA GLY A 182 9.01 4.94 -20.50
C GLY A 182 8.60 5.89 -19.38
N LYS A 183 7.32 6.29 -19.27
CA LYS A 183 6.83 7.07 -18.13
C LYS A 183 6.36 6.10 -17.05
N VAL A 184 7.03 6.10 -15.89
CA VAL A 184 6.72 5.21 -14.78
C VAL A 184 6.44 6.01 -13.53
N GLY A 185 5.30 5.73 -12.90
CA GLY A 185 4.90 6.24 -11.59
C GLY A 185 4.93 5.15 -10.51
N VAL A 186 4.64 5.55 -9.29
CA VAL A 186 4.53 4.65 -8.14
C VAL A 186 3.28 4.94 -7.33
N VAL A 187 2.59 3.91 -6.89
CA VAL A 187 1.56 3.97 -5.84
C VAL A 187 1.95 3.03 -4.72
N GLY A 188 1.84 3.47 -3.47
CA GLY A 188 2.20 2.64 -2.34
C GLY A 188 1.32 2.90 -1.12
N PHE A 189 1.12 1.85 -0.33
CA PHE A 189 0.19 1.83 0.78
C PHE A 189 0.94 1.59 2.11
N CYS A 190 0.68 2.39 3.15
CA CYS A 190 1.32 2.24 4.46
C CYS A 190 2.87 2.34 4.35
N PHE A 191 3.59 1.27 4.63
CA PHE A 191 5.03 1.15 4.34
C PHE A 191 5.32 1.50 2.87
N GLY A 192 4.50 1.01 1.96
CA GLY A 192 4.61 1.34 0.53
C GLY A 192 4.39 2.83 0.24
N GLY A 193 3.62 3.54 1.04
CA GLY A 193 3.50 4.99 0.94
C GLY A 193 4.80 5.70 1.32
N TRP A 194 5.53 5.22 2.32
CA TRP A 194 6.89 5.68 2.59
C TRP A 194 7.84 5.38 1.42
N ILE A 195 7.79 4.15 0.87
CA ILE A 195 8.57 3.77 -0.33
C ILE A 195 8.27 4.73 -1.48
N ALA A 196 6.98 5.04 -1.77
CA ALA A 196 6.59 5.95 -2.84
C ALA A 196 7.18 7.36 -2.65
N ASN A 197 7.16 7.88 -1.41
CA ASN A 197 7.83 9.12 -1.07
C ASN A 197 9.35 9.04 -1.30
N MET A 198 10.00 7.95 -0.87
CA MET A 198 11.44 7.79 -1.05
C MET A 198 11.86 7.54 -2.50
N MET A 199 11.03 6.88 -3.31
CA MET A 199 11.26 6.78 -4.75
C MET A 199 11.20 8.16 -5.42
N ALA A 200 10.28 9.05 -5.01
CA ALA A 200 10.24 10.42 -5.48
C ALA A 200 11.49 11.23 -5.11
N VAL A 201 12.11 10.95 -3.96
CA VAL A 201 13.39 11.53 -3.54
C VAL A 201 14.56 10.99 -4.36
N ARG A 202 14.55 9.68 -4.67
CA ARG A 202 15.69 8.94 -5.20
C ARG A 202 15.74 8.86 -6.73
N ILE A 203 14.60 8.98 -7.41
CA ILE A 203 14.47 8.78 -8.86
C ILE A 203 14.12 10.12 -9.54
N PRO A 204 15.11 10.83 -10.11
CA PRO A 204 14.85 12.11 -10.77
C PRO A 204 13.91 12.02 -11.98
N GLY A 205 13.81 10.84 -12.62
CA GLY A 205 12.97 10.57 -13.78
C GLY A 205 11.60 9.95 -13.43
N LEU A 206 11.25 9.83 -12.14
CA LEU A 206 9.93 9.32 -11.75
C LEU A 206 8.83 10.26 -12.24
N ALA A 207 7.87 9.72 -12.99
CA ALA A 207 6.85 10.54 -13.64
C ALA A 207 5.70 10.96 -12.70
N ALA A 208 5.43 10.19 -11.65
CA ALA A 208 4.41 10.50 -10.63
C ALA A 208 4.61 9.64 -9.36
N SER A 209 4.24 10.17 -8.20
CA SER A 209 4.24 9.40 -6.96
C SER A 209 2.94 9.60 -6.18
N VAL A 210 2.33 8.48 -5.75
CA VAL A 210 1.05 8.46 -5.04
C VAL A 210 1.18 7.68 -3.73
N PRO A 211 1.61 8.33 -2.64
CA PRO A 211 1.64 7.75 -1.30
C PRO A 211 0.23 7.73 -0.67
N PHE A 212 -0.22 6.55 -0.22
CA PHE A 212 -1.37 6.39 0.65
C PHE A 212 -0.90 6.17 2.08
N TYR A 213 -1.35 7.01 3.00
CA TYR A 213 -1.09 6.94 4.46
C TYR A 213 0.34 6.46 4.80
N GLY A 214 1.33 7.00 4.09
CA GLY A 214 2.74 6.69 4.29
C GLY A 214 3.49 7.80 5.01
N SER A 215 4.53 7.43 5.74
CA SER A 215 5.42 8.39 6.39
C SER A 215 6.13 9.28 5.38
N GLN A 216 6.37 10.51 5.78
CA GLN A 216 7.02 11.53 4.96
C GLN A 216 8.55 11.37 4.97
N PRO A 217 9.26 11.85 3.94
CA PRO A 217 10.70 12.00 3.98
C PRO A 217 11.11 13.12 4.94
N VAL A 218 12.36 13.11 5.36
CA VAL A 218 12.94 14.22 6.13
C VAL A 218 13.01 15.50 5.28
N ALA A 219 12.95 16.67 5.90
CA ALA A 219 12.89 17.95 5.20
C ALA A 219 14.08 18.19 4.26
N GLU A 220 15.26 17.68 4.62
CA GLU A 220 16.50 17.79 3.86
C GLU A 220 16.45 17.01 2.53
N ASP A 221 15.56 16.03 2.40
CA ASP A 221 15.38 15.25 1.19
C ASP A 221 14.37 15.87 0.22
N VAL A 222 13.47 16.72 0.70
CA VAL A 222 12.42 17.35 -0.11
C VAL A 222 12.94 18.11 -1.34
N PRO A 223 14.07 18.85 -1.27
CA PRO A 223 14.65 19.52 -2.46
C PRO A 223 14.93 18.57 -3.63
N LYS A 224 15.23 17.29 -3.36
CA LYS A 224 15.56 16.28 -4.38
C LYS A 224 14.36 15.81 -5.19
N ILE A 225 13.12 15.94 -4.65
CA ILE A 225 11.90 15.53 -5.30
C ILE A 225 11.67 16.33 -6.58
N LYS A 226 11.49 15.62 -7.70
CA LYS A 226 11.13 16.22 -9.00
C LYS A 226 9.77 15.71 -9.51
N ALA A 227 9.38 14.53 -9.09
CA ALA A 227 8.09 13.96 -9.46
C ALA A 227 6.93 14.76 -8.86
N PRO A 228 5.84 15.00 -9.59
CA PRO A 228 4.59 15.47 -9.01
C PRO A 228 4.05 14.44 -8.01
N LEU A 229 3.47 14.93 -6.92
CA LEU A 229 2.97 14.11 -5.82
C LEU A 229 1.45 14.21 -5.70
N LEU A 230 0.79 13.08 -5.45
CA LEU A 230 -0.60 13.01 -5.02
C LEU A 230 -0.68 12.25 -3.69
N LEU A 231 -0.95 12.93 -2.61
CA LEU A 231 -0.85 12.41 -1.25
C LEU A 231 -2.25 12.13 -0.67
N HIS A 232 -2.46 10.92 -0.14
CA HIS A 232 -3.71 10.51 0.48
C HIS A 232 -3.50 10.19 1.95
N TYR A 233 -4.13 10.97 2.83
CA TYR A 233 -4.04 10.83 4.29
C TYR A 233 -5.39 10.49 4.91
N ALA A 234 -5.37 9.72 5.98
CA ALA A 234 -6.54 9.41 6.81
C ALA A 234 -6.58 10.35 8.02
N ALA A 235 -7.68 11.05 8.26
CA ALA A 235 -7.73 12.05 9.32
C ALA A 235 -7.60 11.46 10.74
N LEU A 236 -7.98 10.19 10.94
CA LEU A 236 -7.84 9.51 12.23
C LEU A 236 -6.45 8.86 12.42
N ASP A 237 -5.60 8.86 11.41
CA ASP A 237 -4.22 8.35 11.47
C ASP A 237 -3.27 9.48 11.94
N THR A 238 -3.30 9.76 13.23
CA THR A 238 -2.51 10.85 13.82
C THR A 238 -1.02 10.63 13.69
N HIS A 239 -0.54 9.39 13.76
CA HIS A 239 0.88 9.04 13.59
C HIS A 239 1.47 9.49 12.24
N ILE A 240 0.64 9.52 11.20
CA ILE A 240 1.07 9.95 9.86
C ILE A 240 0.72 11.42 9.63
N THR A 241 -0.48 11.86 10.03
CA THR A 241 -0.95 13.23 9.76
C THR A 241 -0.23 14.31 10.57
N GLU A 242 0.31 13.99 11.74
CA GLU A 242 1.14 14.91 12.52
C GLU A 242 2.38 15.39 11.77
N GLY A 243 2.96 14.60 10.88
CA GLY A 243 4.10 14.98 10.06
C GLY A 243 3.74 15.84 8.83
N TRP A 244 2.46 15.88 8.46
CA TRP A 244 2.02 16.54 7.23
C TRP A 244 2.30 18.05 7.19
N PRO A 245 2.04 18.86 8.23
CA PRO A 245 2.28 20.32 8.18
C PRO A 245 3.75 20.65 7.89
N ALA A 246 4.69 19.90 8.47
CA ALA A 246 6.11 20.11 8.24
C ALA A 246 6.50 19.71 6.79
N TYR A 247 5.98 18.60 6.30
CA TYR A 247 6.22 18.15 4.93
C TYR A 247 5.62 19.11 3.90
N GLU A 248 4.37 19.58 4.12
CA GLU A 248 3.75 20.58 3.25
C GLU A 248 4.55 21.89 3.20
N SER A 249 5.03 22.36 4.36
CA SER A 249 5.89 23.55 4.43
C SER A 249 7.17 23.37 3.60
N ALA A 250 7.81 22.20 3.72
CA ALA A 250 9.02 21.89 2.94
C ALA A 250 8.74 21.78 1.42
N LEU A 251 7.61 21.18 1.03
CA LEU A 251 7.19 21.12 -0.38
C LEU A 251 6.95 22.51 -0.96
N LYS A 252 6.25 23.40 -0.24
CA LYS A 252 6.02 24.79 -0.62
C LYS A 252 7.31 25.57 -0.74
N ALA A 253 8.19 25.48 0.26
CA ALA A 253 9.48 26.18 0.29
C ALA A 253 10.40 25.80 -0.89
N ASN A 254 10.25 24.57 -1.41
CA ASN A 254 11.02 24.06 -2.53
C ASN A 254 10.25 24.06 -3.87
N ASN A 255 9.11 24.75 -3.96
CA ASN A 255 8.27 24.85 -5.16
C ASN A 255 7.95 23.48 -5.80
N LYS A 256 7.62 22.47 -4.97
CA LYS A 256 7.28 21.14 -5.46
C LYS A 256 5.84 21.07 -5.94
N GLU A 257 5.60 20.32 -7.03
CA GLU A 257 4.26 20.06 -7.51
C GLU A 257 3.61 18.96 -6.65
N TYR A 258 2.51 19.29 -5.97
CA TYR A 258 1.78 18.32 -5.17
C TYR A 258 0.29 18.66 -5.03
N LYS A 259 -0.51 17.62 -4.79
CA LYS A 259 -1.87 17.69 -4.25
C LYS A 259 -1.97 16.77 -3.04
N ALA A 260 -2.63 17.20 -1.98
CA ALA A 260 -2.85 16.39 -0.79
C ALA A 260 -4.32 16.37 -0.41
N TYR A 261 -4.81 15.21 -0.01
CA TYR A 261 -6.17 15.00 0.47
C TYR A 261 -6.14 14.32 1.83
N ILE A 262 -6.78 14.93 2.81
CA ILE A 262 -7.01 14.36 4.13
C ILE A 262 -8.47 13.94 4.20
N TYR A 263 -8.73 12.63 4.28
CA TYR A 263 -10.09 12.09 4.28
C TYR A 263 -10.64 12.09 5.71
N PRO A 264 -11.76 12.81 5.97
CA PRO A 264 -12.30 12.91 7.33
C PRO A 264 -12.91 11.58 7.80
N GLY A 265 -12.76 11.28 9.08
CA GLY A 265 -13.43 10.15 9.73
C GLY A 265 -12.94 8.76 9.32
N VAL A 266 -11.82 8.65 8.60
CA VAL A 266 -11.27 7.36 8.17
C VAL A 266 -9.94 7.04 8.85
N ASN A 267 -9.69 5.75 9.03
CA ASN A 267 -8.52 5.20 9.69
C ASN A 267 -7.36 4.93 8.72
N HIS A 268 -6.16 4.73 9.28
CA HIS A 268 -5.05 4.11 8.54
C HIS A 268 -5.50 2.85 7.80
N GLY A 269 -5.09 2.68 6.54
CA GLY A 269 -5.50 1.53 5.74
C GLY A 269 -6.93 1.61 5.17
N PHE A 270 -7.55 2.79 5.10
CA PHE A 270 -8.93 2.98 4.62
C PHE A 270 -9.18 2.49 3.20
N HIS A 271 -8.14 2.35 2.38
CA HIS A 271 -8.26 1.85 1.00
C HIS A 271 -8.30 0.31 0.94
N ASN A 272 -7.86 -0.38 1.98
CA ASN A 272 -7.77 -1.85 1.98
C ASN A 272 -9.14 -2.48 2.27
N ASP A 273 -9.83 -2.93 1.22
CA ASP A 273 -11.18 -3.50 1.24
C ASP A 273 -11.26 -4.91 1.86
N THR A 274 -10.13 -5.47 2.28
CA THR A 274 -10.09 -6.75 3.00
C THR A 274 -10.15 -6.57 4.52
N THR A 275 -10.11 -5.33 5.04
CA THR A 275 -10.09 -5.03 6.47
C THR A 275 -11.31 -4.21 6.91
N PRO A 276 -11.71 -4.27 8.18
CA PRO A 276 -12.83 -3.48 8.69
C PRO A 276 -12.54 -1.97 8.74
N ARG A 277 -11.27 -1.55 8.58
CA ARG A 277 -10.90 -0.13 8.48
C ARG A 277 -11.25 0.47 7.11
N TYR A 278 -11.61 -0.37 6.15
CA TYR A 278 -12.06 0.08 4.84
C TYR A 278 -13.19 1.09 4.92
N ASP A 279 -13.05 2.18 4.19
CA ASP A 279 -14.12 3.13 3.93
C ASP A 279 -14.33 3.23 2.42
N LYS A 280 -15.47 2.70 1.98
CA LYS A 280 -15.78 2.58 0.55
C LYS A 280 -15.75 3.92 -0.16
N ALA A 281 -16.40 4.94 0.41
CA ALA A 281 -16.52 6.25 -0.24
C ALA A 281 -15.15 6.94 -0.37
N ALA A 282 -14.36 6.92 0.71
CA ALA A 282 -13.02 7.49 0.69
C ALA A 282 -12.06 6.71 -0.22
N ALA A 283 -12.12 5.38 -0.20
CA ALA A 283 -11.28 4.51 -1.02
C ALA A 283 -11.56 4.68 -2.52
N GLU A 284 -12.85 4.63 -2.93
CA GLU A 284 -13.24 4.83 -4.32
C GLU A 284 -12.84 6.22 -4.83
N LEU A 285 -13.06 7.27 -4.02
CA LEU A 285 -12.66 8.63 -4.38
C LEU A 285 -11.14 8.77 -4.48
N ALA A 286 -10.39 8.20 -3.53
CA ALA A 286 -8.93 8.24 -3.56
C ALA A 286 -8.36 7.47 -4.76
N TRP A 287 -8.93 6.31 -5.08
CA TRP A 287 -8.53 5.53 -6.25
C TRP A 287 -8.85 6.24 -7.55
N GLN A 288 -10.05 6.83 -7.69
CA GLN A 288 -10.39 7.63 -8.88
C GLN A 288 -9.40 8.78 -9.08
N ARG A 289 -9.09 9.55 -8.03
CA ARG A 289 -8.09 10.63 -8.07
C ARG A 289 -6.70 10.12 -8.48
N THR A 290 -6.33 8.93 -8.00
CA THR A 290 -5.06 8.27 -8.35
C THR A 290 -5.00 7.94 -9.84
N ILE A 291 -6.06 7.33 -10.38
CA ILE A 291 -6.12 6.96 -11.79
C ILE A 291 -6.17 8.20 -12.69
N ASP A 292 -6.92 9.23 -12.32
CA ASP A 292 -6.97 10.50 -13.06
C ASP A 292 -5.58 11.16 -13.10
N PHE A 293 -4.88 11.17 -11.97
CA PHE A 293 -3.52 11.70 -11.87
C PHE A 293 -2.53 10.90 -12.72
N PHE A 294 -2.58 9.58 -12.69
CA PHE A 294 -1.74 8.76 -13.56
C PHE A 294 -2.10 8.92 -15.04
N ASN A 295 -3.37 9.09 -15.40
CA ASN A 295 -3.77 9.41 -16.77
C ASN A 295 -3.16 10.73 -17.27
N GLU A 296 -3.10 11.75 -16.40
CA GLU A 296 -2.48 13.04 -16.71
C GLU A 296 -0.95 12.94 -16.88
N LYS A 297 -0.27 12.16 -16.00
CA LYS A 297 1.19 12.17 -15.91
C LYS A 297 1.89 11.08 -16.74
N LEU A 298 1.21 9.92 -16.96
CA LEU A 298 1.84 8.75 -17.57
C LEU A 298 1.38 8.45 -19.00
N LYS A 299 0.31 9.07 -19.48
CA LYS A 299 -0.19 8.91 -20.86
C LYS A 299 0.31 9.98 -21.81
#